data_d5c2b8251c1ee1cc3976119605d1c6dd
#
_entry.id   d5c2b8251c1ee1cc3976119605d1c6dd
#
_cell.length_a   1.000
_cell.length_b   1.000
_cell.length_c   1.000
_cell.angle_alpha   90.00
_cell.angle_beta   90.00
_cell.angle_gamma   90.00
#
_symmetry.space_group_name_H-M   'P 1'
#
loop_
_entity.id
_entity.type
_entity.pdbx_description
1 polymer ?
#
loop_
_entity_poly.entity_id
_entity_poly.type
_entity_poly.pdbx_seq_one_letter_code
_entity_poly.pdbx_strand_id
1 'polypeptide(L)'
;MKLRIATITAAALFAATMTMAADGSWTGWISDSNCGAKGANAKAGECTTKCVKEKGAKYVFVNDADQKVYVIDAQDKVAAHAGHHVTVKGNVDGETLKLSSIDMVAEKGT
;
A
#
# COMPACT_ATOMS: atom_id res chain seq x y z
N MET A 1 48.05 -17.82 -27.53
CA MET A 1 47.68 -17.72 -27.34
C MET A 1 46.80 -17.55 -26.93
N LYS A 2 46.37 -17.53 -26.83
CA LYS A 2 45.74 -17.39 -26.58
C LYS A 2 44.77 -17.15 -26.05
N LEU A 3 44.12 -16.91 -25.76
CA LEU A 3 43.26 -16.63 -25.34
C LEU A 3 42.39 -16.45 -24.83
N ARG A 4 41.79 -16.47 -24.66
CA ARG A 4 41.14 -16.29 -24.28
C ARG A 4 40.22 -16.04 -23.71
N ILE A 5 39.66 -15.89 -23.55
CA ILE A 5 38.93 -15.64 -23.12
C ILE A 5 38.01 -15.45 -22.66
N ALA A 6 37.61 -15.31 -22.52
CA ALA A 6 36.85 -15.12 -22.14
C ALA A 6 35.92 -14.92 -21.61
N THR A 7 35.48 -14.83 -21.45
CA THR A 7 34.75 -14.71 -21.14
C THR A 7 33.74 -14.45 -20.59
N ILE A 8 33.32 -14.30 -20.35
CA ILE A 8 32.55 -14.06 -19.90
C ILE A 8 31.59 -13.87 -19.40
N THR A 9 31.16 -13.72 -19.19
CA THR A 9 30.44 -13.56 -18.79
C THR A 9 29.44 -13.32 -18.30
N ALA A 10 29.02 -13.18 -18.15
CA ALA A 10 28.22 -12.97 -17.79
C ALA A 10 27.28 -12.84 -17.19
N ALA A 11 26.93 -12.73 -17.00
CA ALA A 11 26.19 -12.65 -16.60
C ALA A 11 25.26 -12.38 -15.93
N ALA A 12 25.01 -12.20 -15.75
CA ALA A 12 24.27 -12.04 -15.23
C ALA A 12 23.19 -11.73 -14.83
N LEU A 13 22.92 -11.66 -14.90
CA LEU A 13 22.08 -11.36 -14.62
C LEU A 13 21.11 -11.19 -14.07
N PHE A 14 20.75 -11.11 -13.84
CA PHE A 14 19.93 -10.98 -13.34
C PHE A 14 19.10 -10.70 -12.86
N ALA A 15 18.80 -10.64 -12.82
CA ALA A 15 18.10 -10.52 -12.49
C ALA A 15 17.24 -10.24 -11.96
N ALA A 16 17.03 -9.96 -11.95
CA ALA A 16 16.29 -9.71 -11.53
C ALA A 16 15.42 -9.47 -11.05
N THR A 17 15.18 -9.36 -10.87
CA THR A 17 14.41 -9.21 -10.57
C THR A 17 13.46 -9.07 -10.06
N MET A 18 13.12 -8.84 -9.90
CA MET A 18 12.17 -8.76 -9.59
C MET A 18 11.69 -8.34 -8.60
N THR A 19 11.68 -8.00 -8.06
CA THR A 19 11.26 -7.75 -7.25
C THR A 19 10.37 -7.14 -6.89
N MET A 20 9.91 -6.91 -6.76
CA MET A 20 8.87 -6.51 -6.65
C MET A 20 8.42 -5.95 -5.47
N ALA A 21 8.74 -6.29 -4.40
CA ALA A 21 8.33 -5.75 -3.13
C ALA A 21 9.17 -4.54 -2.83
N ALA A 22 8.53 -3.47 -2.41
CA ALA A 22 9.24 -2.24 -2.08
C ALA A 22 8.88 -1.81 -0.69
N ASP A 23 9.86 -1.68 0.19
CA ASP A 23 9.66 -1.19 1.53
C ASP A 23 9.57 0.32 1.49
N GLY A 24 8.71 0.91 2.29
CA GLY A 24 8.62 2.35 2.28
C GLY A 24 7.62 2.88 3.28
N SER A 25 7.37 4.16 3.16
CA SER A 25 6.43 4.88 4.01
C SER A 25 5.60 5.78 3.11
N TRP A 26 4.29 5.75 3.28
CA TRP A 26 3.39 6.52 2.43
C TRP A 26 2.28 7.14 3.26
N THR A 27 1.77 8.27 2.82
CA THR A 27 0.68 8.95 3.47
C THR A 27 -0.56 8.88 2.59
N GLY A 28 -1.68 8.62 3.18
CA GLY A 28 -2.93 8.52 2.45
C GLY A 28 -4.11 8.21 3.35
N TRP A 29 -5.12 7.62 2.79
CA TRP A 29 -6.38 7.39 3.51
C TRP A 29 -6.74 5.92 3.55
N ILE A 30 -7.43 5.53 4.62
CA ILE A 30 -7.98 4.18 4.71
C ILE A 30 -9.42 4.25 4.19
N SER A 31 -9.67 3.53 3.14
CA SER A 31 -10.95 3.50 2.47
C SER A 31 -11.40 2.03 2.35
N ASP A 32 -12.34 1.76 1.50
CA ASP A 32 -12.80 0.39 1.26
C ASP A 32 -12.67 0.05 -0.23
N SER A 33 -12.71 -1.23 -0.54
CA SER A 33 -12.50 -1.70 -1.90
C SER A 33 -13.66 -1.34 -2.86
N ASN A 34 -14.82 -0.98 -2.33
CA ASN A 34 -15.92 -0.58 -3.18
C ASN A 34 -15.78 0.87 -3.63
N CYS A 35 -15.40 1.75 -2.74
CA CYS A 35 -15.24 3.17 -3.05
C CYS A 35 -13.85 3.52 -3.58
N GLY A 36 -12.83 2.79 -3.11
CA GLY A 36 -11.46 3.06 -3.53
C GLY A 36 -11.10 4.52 -3.28
N ALA A 37 -10.55 5.16 -4.29
CA ALA A 37 -10.09 6.54 -4.17
C ALA A 37 -11.20 7.53 -3.84
N LYS A 38 -12.44 7.21 -4.14
CA LYS A 38 -13.56 8.09 -3.82
C LYS A 38 -13.79 8.17 -2.33
N GLY A 39 -13.35 7.16 -1.59
CA GLY A 39 -13.48 7.14 -0.14
C GLY A 39 -12.27 7.69 0.59
N ALA A 40 -11.37 8.33 -0.14
CA ALA A 40 -10.14 8.86 0.45
C ALA A 40 -10.39 10.24 1.04
N ASN A 41 -11.24 10.31 2.06
CA ASN A 41 -11.54 11.56 2.75
C ASN A 41 -12.15 11.27 4.10
N ALA A 42 -12.17 12.28 4.96
CA ALA A 42 -12.62 12.12 6.33
C ALA A 42 -14.11 11.80 6.44
N LYS A 43 -14.89 12.18 5.45
CA LYS A 43 -16.32 11.98 5.50
C LYS A 43 -16.73 10.56 5.16
N ALA A 44 -15.85 9.80 4.57
CA ALA A 44 -16.16 8.47 4.14
C ALA A 44 -16.00 7.37 5.19
N GLY A 45 -15.56 7.74 6.39
CA GLY A 45 -15.26 6.74 7.42
C GLY A 45 -16.42 5.80 7.73
N GLU A 46 -17.60 6.36 7.91
CA GLU A 46 -18.77 5.57 8.21
C GLU A 46 -19.14 4.68 7.04
N CYS A 47 -19.06 5.22 5.84
CA CYS A 47 -19.39 4.50 4.64
C CYS A 47 -18.41 3.33 4.44
N THR A 48 -17.13 3.59 4.68
CA THR A 48 -16.10 2.56 4.58
C THR A 48 -16.39 1.43 5.58
N THR A 49 -16.68 1.79 6.81
CA THR A 49 -16.98 0.79 7.83
C THR A 49 -18.19 -0.05 7.45
N LYS A 50 -19.22 0.58 6.93
CA LYS A 50 -20.41 -0.14 6.51
C LYS A 50 -20.14 -1.07 5.35
N CYS A 51 -19.39 -0.61 4.38
CA CYS A 51 -19.05 -1.44 3.22
C CYS A 51 -18.30 -2.69 3.64
N VAL A 52 -17.36 -2.53 4.55
CA VAL A 52 -16.60 -3.68 5.01
C VAL A 52 -17.49 -4.64 5.80
N LYS A 53 -18.27 -4.13 6.72
CA LYS A 53 -19.09 -4.99 7.57
C LYS A 53 -20.29 -5.60 6.87
N GLU A 54 -20.92 -4.85 6.02
CA GLU A 54 -22.18 -5.29 5.41
C GLU A 54 -22.07 -5.81 3.99
N LYS A 55 -21.06 -5.39 3.26
CA LYS A 55 -20.93 -5.78 1.87
C LYS A 55 -19.71 -6.62 1.56
N GLY A 56 -18.96 -6.97 2.58
CA GLY A 56 -17.79 -7.82 2.40
C GLY A 56 -16.61 -7.15 1.72
N ALA A 57 -16.61 -5.82 1.68
CA ALA A 57 -15.48 -5.09 1.12
C ALA A 57 -14.27 -5.20 2.04
N LYS A 58 -13.10 -4.89 1.55
CA LYS A 58 -11.89 -4.90 2.34
C LYS A 58 -11.40 -3.49 2.55
N TYR A 59 -10.69 -3.27 3.64
CA TYR A 59 -10.05 -1.98 3.87
C TYR A 59 -8.89 -1.85 2.90
N VAL A 60 -8.73 -0.68 2.32
CA VAL A 60 -7.66 -0.39 1.39
C VAL A 60 -6.96 0.91 1.78
N PHE A 61 -5.75 1.06 1.32
CA PHE A 61 -4.99 2.29 1.52
C PHE A 61 -4.96 3.02 0.18
N VAL A 62 -5.34 4.29 0.19
CA VAL A 62 -5.29 5.13 -1.01
C VAL A 62 -4.16 6.12 -0.83
N ASN A 63 -3.16 6.02 -1.67
CA ASN A 63 -1.96 6.84 -1.57
C ASN A 63 -2.24 8.26 -2.05
N ASP A 64 -1.92 9.26 -1.23
CA ASP A 64 -2.14 10.67 -1.58
C ASP A 64 -1.40 11.08 -2.85
N ALA A 65 -0.23 10.53 -3.06
CA ALA A 65 0.63 10.98 -4.15
C ALA A 65 0.07 10.65 -5.53
N ASP A 66 -0.54 9.50 -5.68
CA ASP A 66 -0.99 9.05 -6.99
C ASP A 66 -2.38 8.44 -7.02
N GLN A 67 -3.05 8.45 -5.89
CA GLN A 67 -4.40 7.90 -5.75
C GLN A 67 -4.46 6.40 -6.03
N LYS A 68 -3.34 5.72 -5.96
CA LYS A 68 -3.35 4.27 -6.13
C LYS A 68 -3.94 3.60 -4.91
N VAL A 69 -4.63 2.51 -5.15
CA VAL A 69 -5.35 1.77 -4.11
C VAL A 69 -4.66 0.44 -3.86
N TYR A 70 -4.37 0.17 -2.60
CA TYR A 70 -3.71 -1.08 -2.20
C TYR A 70 -4.55 -1.79 -1.17
N VAL A 71 -4.75 -3.09 -1.34
CA VAL A 71 -5.43 -3.89 -0.34
C VAL A 71 -4.44 -4.10 0.81
N ILE A 72 -4.92 -3.93 2.03
CA ILE A 72 -4.06 -4.05 3.20
C ILE A 72 -4.16 -5.46 3.76
N ASP A 73 -3.03 -6.09 3.99
CA ASP A 73 -3.01 -7.46 4.52
C ASP A 73 -3.53 -7.51 5.95
N ALA A 74 -3.19 -6.51 6.75
CA ALA A 74 -3.57 -6.49 8.15
C ALA A 74 -4.89 -5.76 8.36
N GLN A 75 -5.96 -6.35 7.88
CA GLN A 75 -7.30 -5.75 7.95
C GLN A 75 -7.69 -5.35 9.38
N ASP A 76 -7.35 -6.15 10.35
CA ASP A 76 -7.67 -5.87 11.74
C ASP A 76 -7.00 -4.61 12.26
N LYS A 77 -5.81 -4.34 11.81
CA LYS A 77 -5.06 -3.21 12.31
C LYS A 77 -5.58 -1.88 11.77
N VAL A 78 -6.25 -1.92 10.64
CA VAL A 78 -6.74 -0.69 10.03
C VAL A 78 -8.23 -0.44 10.25
N ALA A 79 -8.92 -1.39 10.83
CA ALA A 79 -10.36 -1.23 11.05
C ALA A 79 -10.71 0.04 11.84
N ALA A 80 -9.87 0.40 12.78
CA ALA A 80 -10.11 1.60 13.59
C ALA A 80 -9.74 2.89 12.87
N HIS A 81 -9.16 2.78 11.69
CA HIS A 81 -8.68 3.94 10.94
C HIS A 81 -9.50 4.26 9.70
N ALA A 82 -10.66 3.64 9.55
CA ALA A 82 -11.52 3.89 8.40
C ALA A 82 -11.82 5.39 8.28
N GLY A 83 -11.55 5.96 7.13
CA GLY A 83 -11.76 7.38 6.90
C GLY A 83 -10.71 8.28 7.52
N HIS A 84 -9.64 7.70 8.08
CA HIS A 84 -8.59 8.49 8.69
C HIS A 84 -7.44 8.73 7.71
N HIS A 85 -6.81 9.87 7.86
CA HIS A 85 -5.62 10.21 7.08
C HIS A 85 -4.43 9.68 7.88
N VAL A 86 -3.66 8.80 7.28
CA VAL A 86 -2.64 8.06 8.01
C VAL A 86 -1.32 7.98 7.24
N THR A 87 -0.26 7.68 7.97
CA THR A 87 1.01 7.33 7.37
C THR A 87 1.23 5.86 7.64
N VAL A 88 1.44 5.09 6.59
CA VAL A 88 1.67 3.66 6.71
C VAL A 88 3.11 3.34 6.36
N LYS A 89 3.66 2.34 7.02
CA LYS A 89 4.97 1.82 6.70
C LYS A 89 4.82 0.36 6.42
N GLY A 90 5.52 -0.13 5.45
CA GLY A 90 5.44 -1.53 5.12
C GLY A 90 6.04 -1.83 3.78
N ASN A 91 5.52 -2.82 3.14
CA ASN A 91 6.05 -3.34 1.92
C ASN A 91 4.94 -3.47 0.89
N VAL A 92 5.14 -2.89 -0.28
CA VAL A 92 4.15 -2.99 -1.35
C VAL A 92 4.56 -4.12 -2.28
N ASP A 93 3.64 -5.04 -2.51
CA ASP A 93 3.88 -6.15 -3.39
C ASP A 93 2.68 -6.20 -4.33
N GLY A 94 2.85 -5.72 -5.55
CA GLY A 94 1.75 -5.62 -6.50
C GLY A 94 0.72 -4.61 -6.03
N GLU A 95 -0.47 -5.07 -5.76
CA GLU A 95 -1.55 -4.21 -5.28
C GLU A 95 -1.84 -4.43 -3.79
N THR A 96 -0.94 -5.11 -3.10
CA THR A 96 -1.12 -5.40 -1.69
C THR A 96 -0.09 -4.63 -0.88
N LEU A 97 -0.56 -4.03 0.19
CA LEU A 97 0.32 -3.37 1.15
C LEU A 97 0.44 -4.28 2.35
N LYS A 98 1.66 -4.74 2.59
CA LYS A 98 1.95 -5.54 3.77
C LYS A 98 2.34 -4.58 4.87
N LEU A 99 1.41 -4.31 5.74
CA LEU A 99 1.52 -3.25 6.74
C LEU A 99 2.42 -3.63 7.90
N SER A 100 3.41 -2.78 8.18
CA SER A 100 4.26 -2.95 9.36
C SER A 100 3.78 -2.03 10.48
N SER A 101 3.44 -0.80 10.15
CA SER A 101 2.93 0.13 11.16
C SER A 101 2.04 1.17 10.52
N ILE A 102 1.19 1.79 11.33
CA ILE A 102 0.29 2.83 10.88
C ILE A 102 0.20 3.88 11.96
N ASP A 103 0.29 5.14 11.55
CA ASP A 103 0.19 6.27 12.46
C ASP A 103 -0.77 7.29 11.89
N MET A 104 -1.45 8.01 12.75
CA MET A 104 -2.33 9.08 12.31
C MET A 104 -1.49 10.25 11.85
N VAL A 105 -1.93 10.90 10.78
CA VAL A 105 -1.29 12.11 10.34
C VAL A 105 -1.73 13.21 11.32
N ALA A 106 -0.81 14.03 11.75
CA ALA A 106 -1.13 15.13 12.65
C ALA A 106 -1.75 16.24 11.84
N GLU A 107 -3.08 16.27 11.84
CA GLU A 107 -3.80 17.28 11.09
C GLU A 107 -3.85 18.55 11.88
N LYS A 108 -3.13 19.57 11.39
CA LYS A 108 -3.09 20.72 12.11
C LYS A 108 -4.18 21.59 11.86
N GLY A 109 -4.69 22.25 12.76
CA GLY A 109 -5.74 23.19 12.57
C GLY A 109 -7.08 22.59 12.22
N THR A 110 -7.22 21.37 12.48
CA THR A 110 -8.49 20.76 12.18
C THR A 110 -9.31 20.62 13.40
#